data_053888bf9ee3c18c91f44437ec5d7b74
#
_entry.id   053888bf9ee3c18c91f44437ec5d7b74
#
_cell.length_a   1.000
_cell.length_b   1.000
_cell.length_c   1.000
_cell.angle_alpha   90.00
_cell.angle_beta   90.00
_cell.angle_gamma   90.00
#
_symmetry.space_group_name_H-M   'P 1'
#
loop_
_entity.id
_entity.type
_entity.pdbx_description
1 polymer ?
#
loop_
_entity_poly.entity_id
_entity_poly.type
_entity_poly.pdbx_seq_one_letter_code
_entity_poly.pdbx_strand_id
1 'polypeptide(L)'
;MTSKSLSQPRFKQLKTLRAIAIGLTISFAAPAFADNLPEVQRLIKQGQYPQALEKVDAYLSNKPKDAQGRFLKGLIYTEMNKPAEAMSVFTKLTGDYPELPEPYNNLAVLYAQQKQYDKARTALEMAIRTHPSYAIAYENLGDVYAKLASQAYDKALQLDNANATTQNKLALIRDLITTSSKGNVKPTTATPAVASKASPPAAAPTANVVTTTPSAASTAPAKVAEAKPAAIVAP
;
A
#
# COMPACT_ATOMS: atom_id res chain seq x y z
N MET A 1 30.93 -62.78 90.72
CA MET A 1 29.80 -63.43 90.04
C MET A 1 28.85 -62.34 89.58
N THR A 2 28.73 -62.25 88.47
CA THR A 2 28.25 -61.36 87.39
C THR A 2 26.85 -60.77 87.66
N SER A 3 26.77 -59.43 87.77
CA SER A 3 25.52 -58.66 87.74
C SER A 3 25.37 -57.99 86.32
N LYS A 4 24.28 -58.36 85.65
CA LYS A 4 23.91 -57.79 84.41
C LYS A 4 23.24 -56.45 84.64
N SER A 5 23.89 -55.37 84.07
CA SER A 5 23.33 -54.06 84.00
C SER A 5 22.39 -54.01 82.77
N LEU A 6 21.10 -53.67 82.98
CA LEU A 6 20.14 -53.35 81.89
C LEU A 6 20.35 -51.91 81.43
N SER A 7 20.80 -51.76 80.20
CA SER A 7 20.92 -50.51 79.49
C SER A 7 19.60 -50.12 78.88
N GLN A 8 19.08 -48.96 79.26
CA GLN A 8 17.87 -48.31 78.68
C GLN A 8 18.18 -47.71 77.28
N PRO A 9 17.28 -47.82 76.32
CA PRO A 9 17.49 -47.19 75.03
C PRO A 9 17.10 -45.70 75.12
N ARG A 10 18.07 -44.88 74.77
CA ARG A 10 17.87 -43.41 74.51
C ARG A 10 17.07 -43.18 73.24
N PHE A 11 15.87 -42.64 73.39
CA PHE A 11 15.07 -42.11 72.32
C PHE A 11 15.84 -40.93 71.62
N LYS A 12 16.34 -41.14 70.48
CA LYS A 12 16.89 -40.08 69.60
C LYS A 12 15.73 -39.37 68.99
N GLN A 13 15.63 -38.12 69.26
CA GLN A 13 14.72 -37.12 68.66
C GLN A 13 14.90 -37.13 67.16
N LEU A 14 13.86 -37.50 66.43
CA LEU A 14 13.81 -37.46 64.97
C LEU A 14 13.53 -36.00 64.59
N LYS A 15 14.61 -35.27 64.17
CA LYS A 15 14.48 -33.95 63.58
C LYS A 15 13.84 -34.10 62.23
N THR A 16 12.59 -33.75 62.11
CA THR A 16 11.88 -33.63 60.82
C THR A 16 12.51 -32.52 60.00
N LEU A 17 13.32 -32.89 59.00
CA LEU A 17 13.71 -31.99 57.93
C LEU A 17 12.45 -31.67 57.12
N ARG A 18 11.91 -30.49 57.30
CA ARG A 18 10.97 -29.87 56.34
C ARG A 18 11.79 -29.48 55.09
N ALA A 19 11.77 -30.33 54.06
CA ALA A 19 12.20 -29.98 52.73
C ALA A 19 11.24 -28.94 52.19
N ILE A 20 11.67 -27.66 52.16
CA ILE A 20 11.00 -26.59 51.42
C ILE A 20 11.34 -26.85 49.93
N ALA A 21 10.42 -27.48 49.23
CA ALA A 21 10.46 -27.53 47.78
C ALA A 21 10.17 -26.11 47.25
N ILE A 22 11.24 -25.36 46.98
CA ILE A 22 11.13 -24.13 46.20
C ILE A 22 10.84 -24.56 44.79
N GLY A 23 9.55 -24.58 44.41
CA GLY A 23 9.09 -24.76 43.06
C GLY A 23 9.54 -23.53 42.25
N LEU A 24 10.63 -23.69 41.50
CA LEU A 24 11.05 -22.73 40.49
C LEU A 24 10.02 -22.80 39.36
N THR A 25 8.93 -22.04 39.48
CA THR A 25 8.03 -21.79 38.35
C THR A 25 8.80 -20.92 37.35
N ILE A 26 9.42 -21.56 36.36
CA ILE A 26 9.88 -20.88 35.19
C ILE A 26 8.62 -20.41 34.48
N SER A 27 8.21 -19.18 34.82
CA SER A 27 7.24 -18.44 33.99
C SER A 27 7.87 -18.28 32.63
N PHE A 28 7.51 -19.16 31.70
CA PHE A 28 7.66 -18.90 30.28
C PHE A 28 6.78 -17.68 30.00
N ALA A 29 7.36 -16.49 30.14
CA ALA A 29 6.79 -15.30 29.55
C ALA A 29 6.86 -15.57 28.03
N ALA A 30 5.77 -16.07 27.48
CA ALA A 30 5.57 -16.04 26.04
C ALA A 30 5.84 -14.59 25.63
N PRO A 31 6.75 -14.32 24.67
CA PRO A 31 6.95 -12.98 24.20
C PRO A 31 5.55 -12.49 23.78
N ALA A 32 5.07 -11.46 24.45
CA ALA A 32 3.89 -10.75 24.01
C ALA A 32 4.28 -10.22 22.63
N PHE A 33 3.83 -10.92 21.59
CA PHE A 33 3.85 -10.40 20.23
C PHE A 33 2.84 -9.25 20.18
N ALA A 34 3.16 -8.17 20.91
CA ALA A 34 2.48 -6.91 20.78
C ALA A 34 2.50 -6.53 19.28
N ASP A 35 1.45 -5.90 18.82
CA ASP A 35 1.29 -5.41 17.44
C ASP A 35 2.58 -4.71 16.99
N ASN A 36 3.50 -5.46 16.34
CA ASN A 36 4.84 -5.00 16.02
C ASN A 36 4.90 -4.18 14.73
N LEU A 37 3.76 -3.75 14.17
CA LEU A 37 3.77 -2.90 12.97
C LEU A 37 4.50 -1.56 13.18
N PRO A 38 4.38 -0.85 14.32
CA PRO A 38 5.21 0.33 14.59
C PRO A 38 6.71 0.05 14.55
N GLU A 39 7.13 -1.11 15.06
CA GLU A 39 8.54 -1.53 15.00
C GLU A 39 8.98 -1.84 13.57
N VAL A 40 8.14 -2.51 12.76
CA VAL A 40 8.39 -2.73 11.33
C VAL A 40 8.57 -1.40 10.60
N GLN A 41 7.68 -0.43 10.84
CA GLN A 41 7.78 0.91 10.25
C GLN A 41 9.08 1.63 10.66
N ARG A 42 9.49 1.50 11.92
CA ARG A 42 10.75 2.07 12.42
C ARG A 42 11.95 1.46 11.69
N LEU A 43 11.99 0.14 11.54
CA LEU A 43 13.05 -0.57 10.82
C LEU A 43 13.11 -0.17 9.33
N ILE A 44 11.96 -0.01 8.68
CA ILE A 44 11.88 0.50 7.29
C ILE A 44 12.50 1.90 7.20
N LYS A 45 12.12 2.81 8.10
CA LYS A 45 12.69 4.18 8.14
C LYS A 45 14.20 4.20 8.36
N GLN A 46 14.73 3.20 9.04
CA GLN A 46 16.18 3.05 9.29
C GLN A 46 16.91 2.30 8.16
N GLY A 47 16.21 1.88 7.12
CA GLY A 47 16.80 1.08 6.03
C GLY A 47 17.14 -0.36 6.43
N GLN A 48 16.68 -0.83 7.58
CA GLN A 48 16.92 -2.18 8.09
C GLN A 48 15.92 -3.18 7.52
N TYR A 49 15.87 -3.28 6.18
CA TYR A 49 14.84 -4.05 5.46
C TYR A 49 14.83 -5.54 5.77
N PRO A 50 15.97 -6.25 5.93
CA PRO A 50 15.95 -7.68 6.30
C PRO A 50 15.29 -7.92 7.65
N GLN A 51 15.60 -7.10 8.66
CA GLN A 51 14.99 -7.21 10.00
C GLN A 51 13.50 -6.81 9.95
N ALA A 52 13.16 -5.78 9.17
CA ALA A 52 11.76 -5.39 8.94
C ALA A 52 10.96 -6.54 8.32
N LEU A 53 11.55 -7.27 7.34
CA LEU A 53 10.91 -8.42 6.70
C LEU A 53 10.65 -9.55 7.70
N GLU A 54 11.64 -9.91 8.52
CA GLU A 54 11.48 -10.92 9.57
C GLU A 54 10.34 -10.56 10.53
N LYS A 55 10.31 -9.31 11.00
CA LYS A 55 9.27 -8.85 11.94
C LYS A 55 7.88 -8.82 11.31
N VAL A 56 7.74 -8.37 10.06
CA VAL A 56 6.44 -8.35 9.39
C VAL A 56 5.97 -9.78 9.06
N ASP A 57 6.87 -10.71 8.74
CA ASP A 57 6.52 -12.11 8.51
C ASP A 57 6.06 -12.79 9.80
N ALA A 58 6.74 -12.56 10.91
CA ALA A 58 6.31 -13.03 12.23
C ALA A 58 4.93 -12.47 12.62
N TYR A 59 4.66 -11.20 12.34
CA TYR A 59 3.36 -10.58 12.54
C TYR A 59 2.27 -11.24 11.66
N LEU A 60 2.55 -11.41 10.38
CA LEU A 60 1.60 -11.98 9.41
C LEU A 60 1.36 -13.48 9.60
N SER A 61 2.25 -14.20 10.29
CA SER A 61 1.99 -15.60 10.69
C SER A 61 0.78 -15.72 11.61
N ASN A 62 0.54 -14.71 12.46
CA ASN A 62 -0.61 -14.65 13.37
C ASN A 62 -1.80 -13.88 12.76
N LYS A 63 -1.55 -12.94 11.85
CA LYS A 63 -2.56 -12.08 11.22
C LYS A 63 -2.42 -12.08 9.69
N PRO A 64 -2.61 -13.22 9.01
CA PRO A 64 -2.27 -13.38 7.59
C PRO A 64 -3.09 -12.49 6.63
N LYS A 65 -4.25 -12.01 7.09
CA LYS A 65 -5.13 -11.13 6.33
C LYS A 65 -5.01 -9.65 6.69
N ASP A 66 -4.07 -9.27 7.57
CA ASP A 66 -3.92 -7.86 7.90
C ASP A 66 -3.39 -7.07 6.71
N ALA A 67 -4.19 -6.13 6.21
CA ALA A 67 -3.88 -5.34 5.02
C ALA A 67 -2.65 -4.46 5.23
N GLN A 68 -2.50 -3.87 6.43
CA GLN A 68 -1.38 -2.99 6.75
C GLN A 68 -0.06 -3.76 6.83
N GLY A 69 -0.04 -4.91 7.49
CA GLY A 69 1.14 -5.77 7.55
C GLY A 69 1.57 -6.24 6.16
N ARG A 70 0.60 -6.67 5.33
CA ARG A 70 0.87 -7.07 3.93
C ARG A 70 1.37 -5.90 3.09
N PHE A 71 0.82 -4.72 3.27
CA PHE A 71 1.28 -3.52 2.58
C PHE A 71 2.73 -3.17 2.94
N LEU A 72 3.07 -3.18 4.24
CA LEU A 72 4.45 -2.97 4.70
C LEU A 72 5.41 -4.02 4.13
N LYS A 73 4.98 -5.30 4.03
CA LYS A 73 5.77 -6.34 3.36
C LYS A 73 6.04 -6.02 1.90
N GLY A 74 5.05 -5.51 1.17
CA GLY A 74 5.21 -5.05 -0.22
C GLY A 74 6.21 -3.91 -0.33
N LEU A 75 6.15 -2.91 0.57
CA LEU A 75 7.12 -1.81 0.63
C LEU A 75 8.53 -2.32 0.91
N ILE A 76 8.69 -3.23 1.87
CA ILE A 76 10.00 -3.82 2.20
C ILE A 76 10.60 -4.50 0.96
N TYR A 77 9.83 -5.29 0.22
CA TYR A 77 10.31 -5.90 -1.02
C TYR A 77 10.70 -4.87 -2.08
N THR A 78 9.95 -3.78 -2.19
CA THR A 78 10.29 -2.68 -3.11
C THR A 78 11.65 -2.07 -2.74
N GLU A 79 11.87 -1.75 -1.48
CA GLU A 79 13.12 -1.17 -0.98
C GLU A 79 14.30 -2.14 -1.04
N MET A 80 14.04 -3.44 -0.97
CA MET A 80 15.05 -4.51 -1.18
C MET A 80 15.35 -4.77 -2.66
N ASN A 81 14.79 -3.98 -3.60
CA ASN A 81 14.89 -4.20 -5.04
C ASN A 81 14.43 -5.61 -5.47
N LYS A 82 13.34 -6.08 -4.87
CA LYS A 82 12.66 -7.34 -5.20
C LYS A 82 11.28 -7.06 -5.84
N PRO A 83 11.25 -6.54 -7.08
CA PRO A 83 10.01 -6.05 -7.68
C PRO A 83 8.99 -7.15 -7.95
N ALA A 84 9.42 -8.37 -8.25
CA ALA A 84 8.49 -9.48 -8.51
C ALA A 84 7.70 -9.86 -7.25
N GLU A 85 8.37 -9.96 -6.10
CA GLU A 85 7.76 -10.26 -4.80
C GLU A 85 6.85 -9.10 -4.35
N ALA A 86 7.30 -7.84 -4.52
CA ALA A 86 6.50 -6.66 -4.22
C ALA A 86 5.21 -6.65 -5.04
N MET A 87 5.30 -6.86 -6.35
CA MET A 87 4.14 -6.92 -7.26
C MET A 87 3.18 -8.05 -6.85
N SER A 88 3.70 -9.23 -6.48
CA SER A 88 2.87 -10.34 -6.00
C SER A 88 2.06 -9.95 -4.76
N VAL A 89 2.71 -9.29 -3.79
CA VAL A 89 2.03 -8.84 -2.56
C VAL A 89 0.97 -7.78 -2.86
N PHE A 90 1.30 -6.74 -3.65
CA PHE A 90 0.35 -5.68 -3.95
C PHE A 90 -0.80 -6.17 -4.83
N THR A 91 -0.57 -7.08 -5.79
CA THR A 91 -1.63 -7.68 -6.59
C THR A 91 -2.62 -8.46 -5.72
N LYS A 92 -2.14 -9.24 -4.75
CA LYS A 92 -3.02 -9.92 -3.80
C LYS A 92 -3.80 -8.93 -2.93
N LEU A 93 -3.16 -7.82 -2.53
CA LEU A 93 -3.83 -6.77 -1.77
C LEU A 93 -4.95 -6.11 -2.57
N THR A 94 -4.74 -5.79 -3.86
CA THR A 94 -5.80 -5.19 -4.70
C THR A 94 -6.96 -6.14 -4.95
N GLY A 95 -6.74 -7.45 -4.88
CA GLY A 95 -7.81 -8.46 -4.96
C GLY A 95 -8.59 -8.61 -3.66
N ASP A 96 -7.91 -8.61 -2.52
CA ASP A 96 -8.52 -8.82 -1.20
C ASP A 96 -9.11 -7.53 -0.60
N TYR A 97 -8.57 -6.36 -0.97
CA TYR A 97 -8.93 -5.02 -0.47
C TYR A 97 -9.01 -4.04 -1.65
N PRO A 98 -9.99 -4.20 -2.55
CA PRO A 98 -10.09 -3.42 -3.78
C PRO A 98 -10.36 -1.92 -3.55
N GLU A 99 -10.76 -1.53 -2.35
CA GLU A 99 -11.03 -0.14 -1.96
C GLU A 99 -9.77 0.65 -1.57
N LEU A 100 -8.62 -0.01 -1.35
CA LEU A 100 -7.38 0.64 -0.94
C LEU A 100 -6.63 1.20 -2.15
N PRO A 101 -6.39 2.53 -2.24
CA PRO A 101 -5.69 3.14 -3.38
C PRO A 101 -4.18 2.88 -3.38
N GLU A 102 -3.57 2.75 -2.19
CA GLU A 102 -2.11 2.67 -2.05
C GLU A 102 -1.50 1.44 -2.73
N PRO A 103 -2.08 0.22 -2.65
CA PRO A 103 -1.55 -0.94 -3.37
C PRO A 103 -1.55 -0.74 -4.90
N TYR A 104 -2.61 -0.13 -5.46
CA TYR A 104 -2.67 0.17 -6.90
C TYR A 104 -1.60 1.18 -7.30
N ASN A 105 -1.41 2.25 -6.51
CA ASN A 105 -0.36 3.23 -6.76
C ASN A 105 1.04 2.60 -6.74
N ASN A 106 1.32 1.72 -5.77
CA ASN A 106 2.62 1.05 -5.69
C ASN A 106 2.84 0.05 -6.84
N LEU A 107 1.79 -0.67 -7.28
CA LEU A 107 1.85 -1.47 -8.50
C LEU A 107 2.19 -0.61 -9.72
N ALA A 108 1.59 0.56 -9.84
CA ALA A 108 1.87 1.47 -10.96
C ALA A 108 3.32 1.93 -10.98
N VAL A 109 3.90 2.27 -9.84
CA VAL A 109 5.32 2.62 -9.71
C VAL A 109 6.20 1.47 -10.19
N LEU A 110 5.92 0.24 -9.74
CA LEU A 110 6.66 -0.95 -10.16
C LEU A 110 6.52 -1.25 -11.67
N TYR A 111 5.31 -1.08 -12.24
CA TYR A 111 5.10 -1.20 -13.69
C TYR A 111 5.86 -0.12 -14.47
N ALA A 112 5.85 1.14 -14.00
CA ALA A 112 6.57 2.23 -14.64
C ALA A 112 8.09 2.00 -14.64
N GLN A 113 8.66 1.49 -13.56
CA GLN A 113 10.07 1.09 -13.47
C GLN A 113 10.43 0.02 -14.53
N GLN A 114 9.49 -0.88 -14.85
CA GLN A 114 9.62 -1.90 -15.89
C GLN A 114 9.25 -1.39 -17.29
N LYS A 115 9.03 -0.08 -17.46
CA LYS A 115 8.57 0.57 -18.71
C LYS A 115 7.21 0.05 -19.22
N GLN A 116 6.41 -0.60 -18.36
CA GLN A 116 5.06 -1.09 -18.67
C GLN A 116 4.04 0.02 -18.41
N TYR A 117 4.17 1.14 -19.15
CA TYR A 117 3.43 2.38 -18.84
C TYR A 117 1.91 2.25 -18.98
N ASP A 118 1.40 1.41 -19.90
CA ASP A 118 -0.04 1.17 -20.00
C ASP A 118 -0.60 0.47 -18.75
N LYS A 119 0.14 -0.49 -18.20
CA LYS A 119 -0.27 -1.13 -16.94
C LYS A 119 -0.16 -0.16 -15.76
N ALA A 120 0.89 0.67 -15.74
CA ALA A 120 1.02 1.72 -14.72
C ALA A 120 -0.16 2.69 -14.75
N ARG A 121 -0.55 3.17 -15.96
CA ARG A 121 -1.73 4.02 -16.15
C ARG A 121 -2.99 3.36 -15.59
N THR A 122 -3.28 2.12 -16.01
CA THR A 122 -4.48 1.39 -15.56
C THR A 122 -4.52 1.25 -14.04
N ALA A 123 -3.39 0.95 -13.39
CA ALA A 123 -3.32 0.83 -11.95
C ALA A 123 -3.58 2.19 -11.25
N LEU A 124 -3.04 3.30 -11.79
CA LEU A 124 -3.28 4.64 -11.24
C LEU A 124 -4.74 5.08 -11.40
N GLU A 125 -5.36 4.79 -12.55
CA GLU A 125 -6.78 5.02 -12.78
C GLU A 125 -7.65 4.25 -11.77
N MET A 126 -7.24 3.03 -11.38
CA MET A 126 -7.90 2.28 -10.30
C MET A 126 -7.71 2.94 -8.94
N ALA A 127 -6.49 3.39 -8.60
CA ALA A 127 -6.23 4.12 -7.35
C ALA A 127 -7.10 5.39 -7.24
N ILE A 128 -7.21 6.16 -8.33
CA ILE A 128 -8.05 7.36 -8.41
C ILE A 128 -9.53 7.01 -8.27
N ARG A 129 -9.98 5.92 -8.90
CA ARG A 129 -11.38 5.47 -8.82
C ARG A 129 -11.76 5.08 -7.40
N THR A 130 -10.88 4.41 -6.66
CA THR A 130 -11.14 4.02 -5.26
C THR A 130 -11.08 5.22 -4.32
N HIS A 131 -10.19 6.17 -4.59
CA HIS A 131 -10.03 7.37 -3.77
C HIS A 131 -9.77 8.61 -4.64
N PRO A 132 -10.83 9.34 -5.07
CA PRO A 132 -10.70 10.45 -6.02
C PRO A 132 -9.86 11.64 -5.52
N SER A 133 -9.63 11.77 -4.22
CA SER A 133 -8.77 12.82 -3.64
C SER A 133 -7.31 12.36 -3.42
N TYR A 134 -6.90 11.21 -3.95
CA TYR A 134 -5.56 10.67 -3.76
C TYR A 134 -4.56 11.35 -4.70
N ALA A 135 -4.07 12.52 -4.31
CA ALA A 135 -3.23 13.41 -5.12
C ALA A 135 -1.99 12.74 -5.72
N ILE A 136 -1.34 11.84 -4.95
CA ILE A 136 -0.14 11.11 -5.40
C ILE A 136 -0.42 10.27 -6.65
N ALA A 137 -1.62 9.67 -6.77
CA ALA A 137 -1.97 8.91 -7.96
C ALA A 137 -2.12 9.81 -9.19
N TYR A 138 -2.65 11.01 -9.04
CA TYR A 138 -2.72 11.98 -10.14
C TYR A 138 -1.33 12.46 -10.57
N GLU A 139 -0.43 12.73 -9.62
CA GLU A 139 0.96 13.11 -9.90
C GLU A 139 1.67 12.00 -10.68
N ASN A 140 1.64 10.76 -10.18
CA ASN A 140 2.22 9.61 -10.85
C ASN A 140 1.58 9.34 -12.22
N LEU A 141 0.27 9.60 -12.39
CA LEU A 141 -0.42 9.46 -13.68
C LEU A 141 0.08 10.50 -14.68
N GLY A 142 0.33 11.73 -14.24
CA GLY A 142 0.96 12.77 -15.06
C GLY A 142 2.34 12.34 -15.57
N ASP A 143 3.18 11.79 -14.70
CA ASP A 143 4.49 11.25 -15.05
C ASP A 143 4.40 10.09 -16.06
N VAL A 144 3.44 9.19 -15.86
CA VAL A 144 3.20 8.07 -16.80
C VAL A 144 2.76 8.59 -18.17
N TYR A 145 1.86 9.59 -18.22
CA TYR A 145 1.47 10.21 -19.50
C TYR A 145 2.63 10.90 -20.20
N ALA A 146 3.54 11.55 -19.49
CA ALA A 146 4.74 12.11 -20.06
C ALA A 146 5.62 11.03 -20.70
N LYS A 147 5.78 9.87 -20.06
CA LYS A 147 6.51 8.72 -20.62
C LYS A 147 5.82 8.15 -21.87
N LEU A 148 4.50 8.01 -21.86
CA LEU A 148 3.73 7.56 -23.03
C LEU A 148 3.82 8.56 -24.18
N ALA A 149 3.74 9.87 -23.90
CA ALA A 149 3.92 10.91 -24.91
C ALA A 149 5.32 10.86 -25.52
N SER A 150 6.37 10.66 -24.71
CA SER A 150 7.73 10.49 -25.22
C SER A 150 7.83 9.30 -26.19
N GLN A 151 7.25 8.14 -25.82
CA GLN A 151 7.24 6.97 -26.70
C GLN A 151 6.49 7.23 -28.02
N ALA A 152 5.36 7.94 -27.96
CA ALA A 152 4.58 8.28 -29.14
C ALA A 152 5.35 9.21 -30.08
N TYR A 153 6.02 10.24 -29.54
CA TYR A 153 6.85 11.15 -30.35
C TYR A 153 8.10 10.45 -30.90
N ASP A 154 8.74 9.57 -30.14
CA ASP A 154 9.84 8.74 -30.63
C ASP A 154 9.38 7.89 -31.81
N LYS A 155 8.18 7.29 -31.72
CA LYS A 155 7.61 6.51 -32.84
C LYS A 155 7.29 7.39 -34.07
N ALA A 156 6.73 8.58 -33.86
CA ALA A 156 6.45 9.51 -34.97
C ALA A 156 7.75 9.90 -35.69
N LEU A 157 8.84 10.16 -34.98
CA LEU A 157 10.13 10.50 -35.55
C LEU A 157 10.83 9.32 -36.24
N GLN A 158 10.49 8.08 -35.91
CA GLN A 158 10.93 6.90 -36.66
C GLN A 158 10.28 6.84 -38.05
N LEU A 159 9.07 7.42 -38.19
CA LEU A 159 8.31 7.44 -39.44
C LEU A 159 8.64 8.69 -40.29
N ASP A 160 8.82 9.84 -39.61
CA ASP A 160 9.17 11.14 -40.21
C ASP A 160 10.23 11.83 -39.35
N ASN A 161 11.50 11.57 -39.64
CA ASN A 161 12.61 12.07 -38.83
C ASN A 161 12.89 13.58 -39.07
N ALA A 162 12.35 14.18 -40.13
CA ALA A 162 12.54 15.60 -40.45
C ALA A 162 11.51 16.52 -39.77
N ASN A 163 10.55 15.97 -39.01
CA ASN A 163 9.50 16.73 -38.36
C ASN A 163 10.03 17.55 -37.19
N ALA A 164 10.44 18.79 -37.43
CA ALA A 164 11.00 19.69 -36.44
C ALA A 164 10.01 19.97 -35.25
N THR A 165 8.70 20.04 -35.55
CA THR A 165 7.69 20.23 -34.53
C THR A 165 7.65 19.06 -33.52
N THR A 166 7.72 17.84 -34.04
CA THR A 166 7.74 16.62 -33.20
C THR A 166 9.04 16.53 -32.40
N GLN A 167 10.20 16.89 -33.02
CA GLN A 167 11.48 16.96 -32.30
C GLN A 167 11.42 17.93 -31.11
N ASN A 168 10.87 19.13 -31.31
CA ASN A 168 10.72 20.12 -30.26
C ASN A 168 9.80 19.62 -29.13
N LYS A 169 8.66 19.00 -29.48
CA LYS A 169 7.74 18.41 -28.46
C LYS A 169 8.43 17.31 -27.65
N LEU A 170 9.19 16.44 -28.32
CA LEU A 170 9.93 15.38 -27.64
C LEU A 170 10.99 15.94 -26.68
N ALA A 171 11.70 17.00 -27.10
CA ALA A 171 12.69 17.67 -26.25
C ALA A 171 12.03 18.23 -24.97
N LEU A 172 10.90 18.93 -25.10
CA LEU A 172 10.15 19.47 -23.96
C LEU A 172 9.66 18.36 -23.00
N ILE A 173 9.13 17.26 -23.53
CA ILE A 173 8.68 16.13 -22.71
C ILE A 173 9.87 15.46 -22.00
N ARG A 174 11.00 15.30 -22.65
CA ARG A 174 12.21 14.73 -22.03
C ARG A 174 12.77 15.63 -20.92
N ASP A 175 12.72 16.94 -21.10
CA ASP A 175 13.10 17.88 -20.06
C ASP A 175 12.16 17.79 -18.85
N LEU A 176 10.85 17.77 -19.08
CA LEU A 176 9.86 17.52 -18.03
C LEU A 176 10.12 16.22 -17.26
N ILE A 177 10.34 15.11 -17.97
CA ILE A 177 10.65 13.80 -17.34
C ILE A 177 11.92 13.89 -16.50
N THR A 178 12.95 14.60 -16.97
CA THR A 178 14.23 14.73 -16.25
C THR A 178 14.07 15.56 -14.98
N THR A 179 13.28 16.63 -15.03
CA THR A 179 12.98 17.47 -13.87
C THR A 179 12.10 16.75 -12.85
N SER A 180 11.08 16.03 -13.30
CA SER A 180 10.24 15.17 -12.44
C SER A 180 11.05 14.04 -11.79
N SER A 181 11.99 13.42 -12.49
CA SER A 181 12.83 12.33 -11.96
C SER A 181 13.77 12.80 -10.85
N LYS A 182 14.15 14.09 -10.82
CA LYS A 182 14.87 14.68 -9.67
C LYS A 182 13.96 14.84 -8.45
N GLY A 183 12.65 14.92 -8.63
CA GLY A 183 11.62 14.93 -7.60
C GLY A 183 11.18 13.55 -7.12
N ASN A 184 11.88 12.49 -7.47
CA ASN A 184 11.70 11.09 -7.04
C ASN A 184 10.23 10.64 -7.00
N VAL A 185 9.79 9.85 -8.00
CA VAL A 185 8.53 9.08 -7.91
C VAL A 185 8.68 8.13 -6.72
N LYS A 186 8.33 8.63 -5.55
CA LYS A 186 8.52 7.90 -4.30
C LYS A 186 7.35 6.96 -4.10
N PRO A 187 7.60 5.67 -3.81
CA PRO A 187 6.55 4.77 -3.35
C PRO A 187 5.84 5.43 -2.15
N THR A 188 4.52 5.38 -2.15
CA THR A 188 3.77 5.87 -1.00
C THR A 188 4.08 5.01 0.21
N THR A 189 4.80 5.55 1.18
CA THR A 189 5.03 4.90 2.48
C THR A 189 3.86 5.17 3.44
N ALA A 190 2.85 5.94 3.01
CA ALA A 190 1.63 6.13 3.78
C ALA A 190 0.96 4.76 3.98
N THR A 191 0.82 4.37 5.21
CA THR A 191 0.12 3.13 5.59
C THR A 191 -1.35 3.27 5.22
N PRO A 192 -1.97 2.25 4.58
CA PRO A 192 -3.40 2.24 4.34
C PRO A 192 -4.13 2.50 5.67
N ALA A 193 -4.95 3.53 5.72
CA ALA A 193 -5.88 3.70 6.80
C ALA A 193 -6.93 2.60 6.63
N VAL A 194 -6.73 1.44 7.28
CA VAL A 194 -7.80 0.47 7.45
C VAL A 194 -8.92 1.20 8.17
N ALA A 195 -9.99 1.49 7.44
CA ALA A 195 -11.17 2.11 7.98
C ALA A 195 -11.64 1.27 9.17
N SER A 196 -11.33 1.74 10.37
CA SER A 196 -12.04 1.34 11.55
C SER A 196 -13.49 1.66 11.26
N LYS A 197 -14.30 0.60 11.08
CA LYS A 197 -15.74 0.50 10.89
C LYS A 197 -16.40 1.88 10.72
N ALA A 198 -16.63 2.28 9.46
CA ALA A 198 -17.26 3.54 9.11
C ALA A 198 -18.59 3.67 9.87
N SER A 199 -18.69 4.66 10.72
CA SER A 199 -19.97 5.23 11.12
C SER A 199 -20.65 5.77 9.85
N PRO A 200 -21.96 5.61 9.68
CA PRO A 200 -22.66 6.12 8.51
C PRO A 200 -22.41 7.62 8.36
N PRO A 201 -22.29 8.16 7.15
CA PRO A 201 -22.12 9.59 6.94
C PRO A 201 -23.30 10.31 7.55
N ALA A 202 -23.02 11.28 8.43
CA ALA A 202 -24.01 12.20 8.96
C ALA A 202 -24.72 12.88 7.80
N ALA A 203 -26.04 12.85 7.82
CA ALA A 203 -26.91 13.46 6.83
C ALA A 203 -26.47 14.89 6.52
N ALA A 204 -26.33 15.18 5.24
CA ALA A 204 -26.10 16.53 4.74
C ALA A 204 -27.21 17.47 5.24
N PRO A 205 -26.89 18.74 5.59
CA PRO A 205 -27.92 19.70 5.95
C PRO A 205 -28.84 19.94 4.75
N THR A 206 -30.13 19.74 4.99
CA THR A 206 -31.19 20.04 4.04
C THR A 206 -31.12 21.49 3.62
N ALA A 207 -30.75 21.75 2.37
CA ALA A 207 -30.88 23.08 1.76
C ALA A 207 -32.36 23.40 1.64
N ASN A 208 -32.77 24.51 2.24
CA ASN A 208 -34.10 25.12 2.10
C ASN A 208 -34.42 25.37 0.61
N VAL A 209 -35.39 24.63 0.11
CA VAL A 209 -35.99 24.90 -1.20
C VAL A 209 -36.87 26.13 -1.08
N VAL A 210 -36.37 27.25 -1.61
CA VAL A 210 -37.20 28.40 -1.89
C VAL A 210 -38.00 28.11 -3.15
N THR A 211 -39.28 27.85 -2.99
CA THR A 211 -40.25 27.73 -4.08
C THR A 211 -40.47 29.09 -4.74
N THR A 212 -39.92 29.28 -5.93
CA THR A 212 -40.39 30.32 -6.84
C THR A 212 -41.07 29.64 -8.04
N THR A 213 -42.35 29.98 -8.19
CA THR A 213 -43.25 29.50 -9.24
C THR A 213 -42.76 29.95 -10.63
N PRO A 214 -42.77 29.11 -11.67
CA PRO A 214 -42.40 29.53 -13.01
C PRO A 214 -43.62 30.15 -13.74
N SER A 215 -43.38 31.35 -14.26
CA SER A 215 -44.22 31.97 -15.27
C SER A 215 -43.94 31.32 -16.64
N ALA A 216 -44.99 30.91 -17.33
CA ALA A 216 -44.97 30.31 -18.65
C ALA A 216 -44.59 31.31 -19.74
N ALA A 217 -43.64 30.99 -20.60
CA ALA A 217 -43.57 31.47 -21.97
C ALA A 217 -43.01 30.40 -22.90
N SER A 218 -43.87 30.01 -23.81
CA SER A 218 -43.71 29.17 -24.98
C SER A 218 -42.62 29.67 -25.92
N THR A 219 -41.70 28.77 -26.39
CA THR A 219 -41.29 28.74 -27.82
C THR A 219 -40.66 27.43 -28.21
N ALA A 220 -40.97 26.97 -29.43
CA ALA A 220 -40.77 25.68 -30.02
C ALA A 220 -39.29 25.31 -30.33
N PRO A 221 -39.01 24.00 -30.66
CA PRO A 221 -37.66 23.44 -30.68
C PRO A 221 -36.90 23.73 -31.99
N ALA A 222 -35.63 24.13 -31.87
CA ALA A 222 -34.71 24.22 -32.99
C ALA A 222 -34.10 22.82 -33.26
N LYS A 223 -34.21 22.42 -34.50
CA LYS A 223 -33.76 21.20 -35.14
C LYS A 223 -32.23 21.15 -35.09
N VAL A 224 -31.65 20.19 -34.36
CA VAL A 224 -30.18 19.91 -34.39
C VAL A 224 -29.89 19.15 -35.68
N ALA A 225 -29.01 19.76 -36.52
CA ALA A 225 -28.52 19.14 -37.73
C ALA A 225 -27.51 18.05 -37.41
N GLU A 226 -27.72 16.89 -37.93
CA GLU A 226 -26.89 15.69 -37.91
C GLU A 226 -25.60 15.95 -38.70
N ALA A 227 -24.45 16.01 -38.04
CA ALA A 227 -23.16 16.12 -38.70
C ALA A 227 -22.66 14.73 -39.11
N LYS A 228 -22.62 14.50 -40.42
CA LYS A 228 -22.10 13.34 -41.13
C LYS A 228 -20.59 13.17 -40.83
N PRO A 229 -20.08 11.95 -40.51
CA PRO A 229 -18.66 11.73 -40.33
C PRO A 229 -17.90 11.82 -41.63
N ALA A 230 -16.81 12.57 -41.63
CA ALA A 230 -15.90 12.71 -42.76
C ALA A 230 -15.15 11.41 -43.02
N ALA A 231 -15.19 10.93 -44.25
CA ALA A 231 -14.47 9.76 -44.72
C ALA A 231 -12.95 9.96 -44.64
N ILE A 232 -12.26 8.99 -44.07
CA ILE A 232 -10.80 8.87 -44.13
C ILE A 232 -10.48 8.35 -45.51
N VAL A 233 -9.82 9.19 -46.31
CA VAL A 233 -9.22 8.79 -47.60
C VAL A 233 -7.82 8.30 -47.28
N ALA A 234 -7.57 7.02 -47.62
CA ALA A 234 -6.23 6.49 -47.81
C ALA A 234 -5.73 6.83 -49.22
N PRO A 235 -4.43 6.96 -49.46
CA PRO A 235 -3.66 5.93 -50.13
C PRO A 235 -2.57 5.34 -49.27
#